data_9b212378fcf3dd0a2b20c6df6d0f0ff6
#
_entry.id   9b212378fcf3dd0a2b20c6df6d0f0ff6
#
_cell.length_a   1.000
_cell.length_b   1.000
_cell.length_c   1.000
_cell.angle_alpha   90.00
_cell.angle_beta   90.00
_cell.angle_gamma   90.00
#
_symmetry.space_group_name_H-M   'P 1'
#
loop_
_entity.id
_entity.type
_entity.pdbx_description
1 polymer ?
#
loop_
_entity_poly.entity_id
_entity_poly.type
_entity_poly.pdbx_seq_one_letter_code
_entity_poly.pdbx_strand_id
1 'polypeptide(L)'
;LLVIGVVFMAFICVKSVVTPIQFEAERAARETQVIANLVSLRTAEAQFRLDKGYFTADLDSLIDYLKTAPKKEVLKEGSLSEKQLENGMTETKAAKILERARIKAQRKMNFQGPDSLNQLYNYVWSNDREVKAEGLQGFRRDTILTNMIQSLYKGQYTEENIGEIIY
;
A
#
# COMPACT_ATOMS: atom_id res chain seq x y z
N LEU A 1 -57.86 24.71 -23.15
CA LEU A 1 -57.60 23.32 -23.60
C LEU A 1 -56.35 23.23 -24.45
N LEU A 2 -56.15 24.08 -25.49
CA LEU A 2 -55.00 24.02 -26.41
C LEU A 2 -53.65 24.25 -25.70
N VAL A 3 -53.56 25.24 -24.80
CA VAL A 3 -52.35 25.56 -24.01
C VAL A 3 -51.96 24.39 -23.11
N ILE A 4 -52.92 23.73 -22.47
CA ILE A 4 -52.66 22.57 -21.61
C ILE A 4 -52.12 21.41 -22.44
N GLY A 5 -52.61 21.19 -23.65
CA GLY A 5 -52.10 20.18 -24.57
C GLY A 5 -50.63 20.42 -24.99
N VAL A 6 -50.29 21.68 -25.28
CA VAL A 6 -48.90 22.04 -25.64
C VAL A 6 -47.93 21.84 -24.48
N VAL A 7 -48.33 22.24 -23.25
CA VAL A 7 -47.52 22.03 -22.05
C VAL A 7 -47.30 20.54 -21.76
N PHE A 8 -48.35 19.73 -21.92
CA PHE A 8 -48.28 18.28 -21.73
C PHE A 8 -47.32 17.61 -22.75
N MET A 9 -47.47 18.00 -24.03
CA MET A 9 -46.53 17.51 -25.07
C MET A 9 -45.11 17.92 -24.81
N ALA A 10 -44.85 19.17 -24.42
CA ALA A 10 -43.49 19.62 -24.04
C ALA A 10 -42.91 18.82 -22.89
N PHE A 11 -43.75 18.52 -21.87
CA PHE A 11 -43.34 17.70 -20.72
C PHE A 11 -42.95 16.28 -21.14
N ILE A 12 -43.72 15.63 -22.02
CA ILE A 12 -43.38 14.29 -22.56
C ILE A 12 -42.10 14.33 -23.33
N CYS A 13 -41.89 15.32 -24.20
CA CYS A 13 -40.64 15.47 -24.97
C CYS A 13 -39.42 15.62 -24.07
N VAL A 14 -39.50 16.47 -23.05
CA VAL A 14 -38.39 16.63 -22.09
C VAL A 14 -38.11 15.33 -21.32
N LYS A 15 -39.16 14.67 -20.82
CA LYS A 15 -39.00 13.40 -20.12
C LYS A 15 -38.39 12.32 -20.99
N SER A 16 -38.79 12.24 -22.26
CA SER A 16 -38.29 11.26 -23.24
C SER A 16 -36.78 11.37 -23.49
N VAL A 17 -36.24 12.59 -23.38
CA VAL A 17 -34.79 12.85 -23.57
C VAL A 17 -34.01 12.71 -22.27
N VAL A 18 -34.54 13.24 -21.16
CA VAL A 18 -33.82 13.27 -19.88
C VAL A 18 -33.70 11.88 -19.25
N THR A 19 -34.74 11.05 -19.37
CA THR A 19 -34.73 9.70 -18.75
C THR A 19 -33.59 8.81 -19.27
N PRO A 20 -33.35 8.66 -20.59
CA PRO A 20 -32.24 7.83 -21.08
C PRO A 20 -30.87 8.40 -20.68
N ILE A 21 -30.71 9.72 -20.66
CA ILE A 21 -29.44 10.35 -20.26
C ILE A 21 -29.12 10.04 -18.80
N GLN A 22 -30.10 10.13 -17.91
CA GLN A 22 -29.92 9.79 -16.49
C GLN A 22 -29.58 8.31 -16.32
N PHE A 23 -30.27 7.42 -17.05
CA PHE A 23 -30.00 5.99 -17.01
C PHE A 23 -28.58 5.65 -17.49
N GLU A 24 -28.11 6.28 -18.57
CA GLU A 24 -26.74 6.08 -19.06
C GLU A 24 -25.70 6.60 -18.07
N ALA A 25 -25.95 7.74 -17.42
CA ALA A 25 -25.06 8.27 -16.40
C ALA A 25 -24.97 7.36 -15.17
N GLU A 26 -26.12 6.85 -14.68
CA GLU A 26 -26.14 5.89 -13.57
C GLU A 26 -25.44 4.57 -13.93
N ARG A 27 -25.65 4.09 -15.16
CA ARG A 27 -24.99 2.89 -15.67
C ARG A 27 -23.48 3.08 -15.73
N ALA A 28 -23.00 4.19 -16.29
CA ALA A 28 -21.58 4.50 -16.36
C ALA A 28 -20.94 4.59 -14.97
N ALA A 29 -21.63 5.19 -13.99
CA ALA A 29 -21.17 5.26 -12.62
C ALA A 29 -21.02 3.86 -11.99
N ARG A 30 -22.02 2.99 -12.17
CA ARG A 30 -21.97 1.59 -11.69
C ARG A 30 -20.86 0.79 -12.37
N GLU A 31 -20.72 0.91 -13.69
CA GLU A 31 -19.65 0.26 -14.45
C GLU A 31 -18.27 0.67 -13.93
N THR A 32 -18.07 1.96 -13.64
CA THR A 32 -16.80 2.46 -13.10
C THR A 32 -16.52 1.85 -11.72
N GLN A 33 -17.51 1.74 -10.86
CA GLN A 33 -17.36 1.13 -9.54
C GLN A 33 -17.04 -0.37 -9.63
N VAL A 34 -17.74 -1.10 -10.48
CA VAL A 34 -17.49 -2.53 -10.71
C VAL A 34 -16.08 -2.75 -11.25
N ILE A 35 -15.64 -1.93 -12.20
CA ILE A 35 -14.26 -2.01 -12.72
C ILE A 35 -13.23 -1.75 -11.61
N ALA A 36 -13.45 -0.76 -10.76
CA ALA A 36 -12.56 -0.48 -9.63
C ALA A 36 -12.48 -1.66 -8.65
N ASN A 37 -13.62 -2.27 -8.31
CA ASN A 37 -13.68 -3.45 -7.46
C ASN A 37 -12.95 -4.65 -8.10
N LEU A 38 -13.16 -4.89 -9.40
CA LEU A 38 -12.46 -5.97 -10.11
C LEU A 38 -10.94 -5.76 -10.17
N VAL A 39 -10.48 -4.52 -10.33
CA VAL A 39 -9.04 -4.20 -10.29
C VAL A 39 -8.48 -4.45 -8.89
N SER A 40 -9.22 -4.08 -7.85
CA SER A 40 -8.85 -4.32 -6.46
C SER A 40 -8.80 -5.82 -6.15
N LEU A 41 -9.79 -6.59 -6.59
CA LEU A 41 -9.84 -8.04 -6.45
C LEU A 41 -8.68 -8.72 -7.17
N ARG A 42 -8.40 -8.31 -8.41
CA ARG A 42 -7.25 -8.82 -9.18
C ARG A 42 -5.93 -8.57 -8.45
N THR A 43 -5.78 -7.42 -7.82
CA THR A 43 -4.58 -7.08 -7.05
C THR A 43 -4.42 -8.00 -5.85
N ALA A 44 -5.51 -8.28 -5.13
CA ALA A 44 -5.55 -9.23 -4.02
C ALA A 44 -5.17 -10.65 -4.47
N GLU A 45 -5.80 -11.12 -5.53
CA GLU A 45 -5.55 -12.45 -6.10
C GLU A 45 -4.10 -12.61 -6.61
N ALA A 46 -3.54 -11.58 -7.22
CA ALA A 46 -2.16 -11.60 -7.66
C ALA A 46 -1.19 -11.74 -6.46
N GLN A 47 -1.47 -11.02 -5.37
CA GLN A 47 -0.68 -11.14 -4.15
C GLN A 47 -0.85 -12.50 -3.47
N PHE A 48 -2.08 -13.00 -3.40
CA PHE A 48 -2.37 -14.34 -2.86
C PHE A 48 -1.60 -15.41 -3.64
N ARG A 49 -1.61 -15.33 -4.97
CA ARG A 49 -0.84 -16.24 -5.83
C ARG A 49 0.67 -16.16 -5.59
N LEU A 50 1.21 -14.96 -5.39
CA LEU A 50 2.64 -14.78 -5.09
C LEU A 50 3.04 -15.49 -3.80
N ASP A 51 2.18 -15.47 -2.79
CA ASP A 51 2.46 -16.02 -1.47
C ASP A 51 2.12 -17.51 -1.35
N LYS A 52 1.03 -17.96 -2.00
CA LYS A 52 0.52 -19.34 -1.91
C LYS A 52 0.84 -20.21 -3.12
N GLY A 53 1.15 -19.59 -4.28
CA GLY A 53 1.48 -20.30 -5.52
C GLY A 53 0.29 -20.64 -6.41
N TYR A 54 -0.95 -20.40 -5.97
CA TYR A 54 -2.19 -20.67 -6.71
C TYR A 54 -3.22 -19.57 -6.51
N PHE A 55 -4.22 -19.51 -7.38
CA PHE A 55 -5.38 -18.62 -7.21
C PHE A 55 -6.45 -19.32 -6.37
N THR A 56 -7.19 -18.56 -5.57
CA THR A 56 -8.35 -19.10 -4.84
C THR A 56 -9.66 -18.84 -5.60
N ALA A 57 -10.58 -19.79 -5.56
CA ALA A 57 -11.94 -19.58 -6.05
C ALA A 57 -12.88 -19.08 -4.94
N ASP A 58 -12.41 -19.12 -3.68
CA ASP A 58 -13.17 -18.74 -2.51
C ASP A 58 -12.77 -17.31 -2.09
N LEU A 59 -13.71 -16.38 -2.26
CA LEU A 59 -13.50 -14.97 -1.98
C LEU A 59 -13.44 -14.67 -0.47
N ASP A 60 -14.11 -15.47 0.35
CA ASP A 60 -14.06 -15.31 1.81
C ASP A 60 -12.66 -15.66 2.33
N SER A 61 -12.08 -16.75 1.83
CA SER A 61 -10.69 -17.12 2.11
C SER A 61 -9.70 -16.06 1.65
N LEU A 62 -9.97 -15.36 0.56
CA LEU A 62 -9.14 -14.26 0.08
C LEU A 62 -9.20 -13.06 1.04
N ILE A 63 -10.39 -12.71 1.53
CA ILE A 63 -10.57 -11.62 2.50
C ILE A 63 -9.87 -11.96 3.82
N ASP A 64 -10.03 -13.17 4.33
CA ASP A 64 -9.35 -13.61 5.55
C ASP A 64 -7.83 -13.57 5.40
N TYR A 65 -7.33 -13.97 4.24
CA TYR A 65 -5.91 -13.82 3.91
C TYR A 65 -5.46 -12.35 3.96
N LEU A 66 -6.21 -11.43 3.33
CA LEU A 66 -5.87 -10.01 3.31
C LEU A 66 -5.84 -9.40 4.72
N LYS A 67 -6.73 -9.85 5.62
CA LYS A 67 -6.78 -9.40 7.01
C LYS A 67 -5.65 -9.95 7.87
N THR A 68 -5.25 -11.18 7.64
CA THR A 68 -4.33 -11.91 8.54
C THR A 68 -2.89 -11.95 8.05
N ALA A 69 -2.66 -11.91 6.74
CA ALA A 69 -1.32 -12.06 6.19
C ALA A 69 -0.50 -10.76 6.30
N PRO A 70 0.67 -10.81 6.93
CA PRO A 70 1.57 -9.68 6.96
C PRO A 70 2.32 -9.57 5.63
N LYS A 71 2.40 -8.38 5.07
CA LYS A 71 3.25 -8.09 3.92
C LYS A 71 4.62 -7.61 4.36
N LYS A 72 5.66 -8.21 3.79
CA LYS A 72 7.04 -7.74 3.97
C LYS A 72 7.29 -6.55 3.08
N GLU A 73 7.54 -5.42 3.68
CA GLU A 73 7.88 -4.18 2.98
C GLU A 73 9.29 -3.72 3.36
N VAL A 74 10.06 -3.28 2.37
CA VAL A 74 11.42 -2.76 2.63
C VAL A 74 11.32 -1.27 2.91
N LEU A 75 11.54 -0.91 4.17
CA LEU A 75 11.68 0.49 4.54
C LEU A 75 13.03 1.00 4.04
N LYS A 76 13.00 2.01 3.19
CA LYS A 76 14.19 2.68 2.64
C LYS A 76 14.20 4.13 3.10
N GLU A 77 15.15 4.48 3.95
CA GLU A 77 15.39 5.85 4.39
C GLU A 77 16.83 6.24 4.03
N GLY A 78 17.02 7.48 3.61
CA GLY A 78 18.30 8.00 3.18
C GLY A 78 18.79 7.42 1.85
N SER A 79 19.72 8.13 1.23
CA SER A 79 20.42 7.75 0.01
C SER A 79 21.92 7.86 0.21
N LEU A 80 22.69 7.10 -0.57
CA LEU A 80 24.13 7.25 -0.60
C LEU A 80 24.48 8.53 -1.36
N SER A 81 25.48 9.27 -0.87
CA SER A 81 25.99 10.44 -1.57
C SER A 81 26.84 10.04 -2.79
N GLU A 82 27.00 10.94 -3.75
CA GLU A 82 27.83 10.72 -4.93
C GLU A 82 29.25 10.28 -4.57
N LYS A 83 29.87 10.93 -3.58
CA LYS A 83 31.21 10.56 -3.07
C LYS A 83 31.29 9.13 -2.55
N GLN A 84 30.23 8.66 -1.88
CA GLN A 84 30.17 7.27 -1.39
C GLN A 84 30.04 6.28 -2.55
N LEU A 85 29.26 6.62 -3.59
CA LEU A 85 29.12 5.80 -4.79
C LEU A 85 30.43 5.75 -5.58
N GLU A 86 31.13 6.86 -5.75
CA GLU A 86 32.45 6.94 -6.38
C GLU A 86 33.51 6.10 -5.63
N ASN A 87 33.47 6.07 -4.31
CA ASN A 87 34.28 5.23 -3.46
C ASN A 87 33.92 3.74 -3.49
N GLY A 88 33.00 3.34 -4.38
CA GLY A 88 32.56 1.95 -4.54
C GLY A 88 31.64 1.44 -3.41
N MET A 89 31.03 2.36 -2.64
CA MET A 89 29.96 2.02 -1.71
C MET A 89 28.69 1.66 -2.50
N THR A 90 28.06 0.54 -2.16
CA THR A 90 26.80 0.11 -2.73
C THR A 90 25.74 0.03 -1.64
N GLU A 91 24.45 0.12 -2.00
CA GLU A 91 23.37 -0.03 -1.02
C GLU A 91 23.47 -1.34 -0.22
N THR A 92 23.89 -2.42 -0.87
CA THR A 92 24.08 -3.73 -0.23
C THR A 92 25.24 -3.74 0.75
N LYS A 93 26.36 -3.05 0.44
CA LYS A 93 27.49 -2.92 1.38
C LYS A 93 27.08 -2.06 2.58
N ALA A 94 26.45 -0.92 2.34
CA ALA A 94 25.95 -0.03 3.38
C ALA A 94 24.96 -0.73 4.31
N ALA A 95 24.00 -1.49 3.76
CA ALA A 95 23.06 -2.28 4.54
C ALA A 95 23.76 -3.33 5.42
N LYS A 96 24.77 -4.05 4.89
CA LYS A 96 25.55 -5.02 5.67
C LYS A 96 26.37 -4.39 6.79
N ILE A 97 26.91 -3.18 6.59
CA ILE A 97 27.63 -2.44 7.65
C ILE A 97 26.66 -2.11 8.78
N LEU A 98 25.51 -1.55 8.44
CA LEU A 98 24.46 -1.23 9.43
C LEU A 98 23.93 -2.45 10.15
N GLU A 99 23.71 -3.56 9.45
CA GLU A 99 23.25 -4.81 10.07
C GLU A 99 24.27 -5.32 11.10
N ARG A 100 25.55 -5.32 10.77
CA ARG A 100 26.62 -5.69 11.72
C ARG A 100 26.65 -4.75 12.93
N ALA A 101 26.52 -3.45 12.70
CA ALA A 101 26.47 -2.45 13.76
C ALA A 101 25.23 -2.62 14.67
N ARG A 102 24.07 -2.93 14.09
CA ARG A 102 22.84 -3.26 14.82
C ARG A 102 23.02 -4.48 15.73
N ILE A 103 23.55 -5.57 15.20
CA ILE A 103 23.79 -6.80 15.97
C ILE A 103 24.74 -6.52 17.15
N LYS A 104 25.78 -5.73 16.95
CA LYS A 104 26.69 -5.30 18.03
C LYS A 104 25.99 -4.45 19.08
N ALA A 105 25.12 -3.52 18.65
CA ALA A 105 24.37 -2.64 19.54
C ALA A 105 23.35 -3.43 20.37
N GLN A 106 22.59 -4.35 19.76
CA GLN A 106 21.62 -5.20 20.45
C GLN A 106 22.26 -6.10 21.51
N ARG A 107 23.50 -6.55 21.30
CA ARG A 107 24.23 -7.32 22.31
C ARG A 107 24.67 -6.49 23.51
N LYS A 108 24.85 -5.17 23.34
CA LYS A 108 25.31 -4.26 24.40
C LYS A 108 24.17 -3.64 25.19
N MET A 109 23.06 -3.39 24.52
CA MET A 109 21.91 -2.71 25.10
C MET A 109 20.62 -3.43 24.73
N ASN A 110 19.70 -3.47 25.68
CA ASN A 110 18.38 -4.05 25.47
C ASN A 110 17.41 -2.93 25.03
N PHE A 111 17.07 -2.93 23.73
CA PHE A 111 16.08 -2.01 23.17
C PHE A 111 14.69 -2.64 23.24
N GLN A 112 13.77 -2.04 24.00
CA GLN A 112 12.41 -2.56 24.20
C GLN A 112 11.38 -1.48 23.89
N GLY A 113 10.17 -1.93 23.49
CA GLY A 113 9.03 -1.06 23.22
C GLY A 113 8.78 -0.80 21.72
N PRO A 114 7.69 -0.09 21.41
CA PRO A 114 7.25 0.15 20.02
C PRO A 114 8.29 0.92 19.19
N ASP A 115 9.07 1.80 19.82
CA ASP A 115 10.11 2.60 19.16
C ASP A 115 11.51 1.98 19.23
N SER A 116 11.63 0.72 19.66
CA SER A 116 12.92 0.05 19.85
C SER A 116 13.81 0.09 18.62
N LEU A 117 13.22 -0.04 17.44
CA LEU A 117 13.94 -0.01 16.16
C LEU A 117 14.53 1.38 15.86
N ASN A 118 13.77 2.44 16.10
CA ASN A 118 14.24 3.81 15.92
C ASN A 118 15.34 4.18 16.93
N GLN A 119 15.19 3.76 18.16
CA GLN A 119 16.21 3.95 19.20
C GLN A 119 17.51 3.22 18.87
N LEU A 120 17.40 1.98 18.35
CA LEU A 120 18.54 1.18 17.90
C LEU A 120 19.29 1.85 16.75
N TYR A 121 18.59 2.34 15.72
CA TYR A 121 19.23 3.05 14.61
C TYR A 121 19.88 4.35 15.06
N ASN A 122 19.21 5.16 15.89
CA ASN A 122 19.78 6.40 16.43
C ASN A 122 21.05 6.12 17.26
N TYR A 123 21.05 5.05 18.04
CA TYR A 123 22.23 4.62 18.79
C TYR A 123 23.36 4.21 17.87
N VAL A 124 23.09 3.40 16.84
CA VAL A 124 24.09 2.94 15.85
C VAL A 124 24.70 4.11 15.09
N TRP A 125 23.89 5.03 14.58
CA TRP A 125 24.35 6.22 13.86
C TRP A 125 25.20 7.14 14.74
N SER A 126 24.88 7.21 16.05
CA SER A 126 25.59 8.07 16.99
C SER A 126 26.82 7.43 17.63
N ASN A 127 26.96 6.12 17.63
CA ASN A 127 27.99 5.45 18.42
C ASN A 127 28.88 4.48 17.63
N ASP A 128 28.42 3.93 16.51
CA ASP A 128 29.25 3.01 15.73
C ASP A 128 30.30 3.76 14.90
N ARG A 129 31.57 3.36 15.06
CA ARG A 129 32.69 4.01 14.42
C ARG A 129 32.73 3.80 12.90
N GLU A 130 32.38 2.61 12.44
CA GLU A 130 32.36 2.25 11.03
C GLU A 130 31.24 3.01 10.30
N VAL A 131 30.06 3.07 10.89
CA VAL A 131 28.90 3.81 10.38
C VAL A 131 29.18 5.32 10.24
N LYS A 132 29.88 5.89 11.23
CA LYS A 132 30.32 7.30 11.16
C LYS A 132 31.38 7.55 10.11
N ALA A 133 32.38 6.68 10.03
CA ALA A 133 33.48 6.81 9.07
C ALA A 133 32.99 6.75 7.62
N GLU A 134 32.00 5.90 7.35
CA GLU A 134 31.40 5.75 6.03
C GLU A 134 30.26 6.74 5.75
N GLY A 135 29.93 7.60 6.72
CA GLY A 135 28.88 8.63 6.57
C GLY A 135 27.47 8.07 6.36
N LEU A 136 27.17 6.90 6.93
CA LEU A 136 25.90 6.20 6.79
C LEU A 136 24.80 6.67 7.77
N GLN A 137 24.96 7.86 8.32
CA GLN A 137 23.94 8.46 9.20
C GLN A 137 22.66 8.75 8.40
N GLY A 138 21.52 8.32 8.95
CA GLY A 138 20.23 8.46 8.27
C GLY A 138 19.98 7.42 7.17
N PHE A 139 20.98 6.61 6.79
CA PHE A 139 20.74 5.50 5.87
C PHE A 139 20.13 4.31 6.61
N ARG A 140 19.02 3.80 6.09
CA ARG A 140 18.30 2.67 6.67
C ARG A 140 17.72 1.80 5.57
N ARG A 141 17.89 0.51 5.71
CA ARG A 141 17.26 -0.53 4.91
C ARG A 141 16.79 -1.61 5.88
N ASP A 142 15.48 -1.73 6.04
CA ASP A 142 14.90 -2.68 6.98
C ASP A 142 13.68 -3.34 6.37
N THR A 143 13.37 -4.55 6.80
CA THR A 143 12.16 -5.24 6.39
C THR A 143 11.17 -5.14 7.52
N ILE A 144 10.08 -4.41 7.29
CA ILE A 144 8.98 -4.28 8.22
C ILE A 144 7.82 -5.15 7.76
N LEU A 145 7.05 -5.63 8.73
CA LEU A 145 5.78 -6.30 8.46
C LEU A 145 4.66 -5.26 8.53
N THR A 146 4.00 -5.04 7.42
CA THR A 146 2.85 -4.12 7.31
C THR A 146 1.57 -4.91 7.12
N ASN A 147 0.44 -4.29 7.45
CA ASN A 147 -0.86 -4.85 7.13
C ASN A 147 -1.01 -4.94 5.60
N MET A 148 -1.44 -6.11 5.10
CA MET A 148 -1.59 -6.37 3.67
C MET A 148 -2.54 -5.37 3.01
N ILE A 149 -3.69 -5.10 3.65
CA ILE A 149 -4.70 -4.17 3.15
C ILE A 149 -4.12 -2.77 2.98
N GLN A 150 -3.43 -2.27 4.01
CA GLN A 150 -2.84 -0.94 3.99
C GLN A 150 -1.75 -0.81 2.92
N SER A 151 -0.93 -1.84 2.76
CA SER A 151 0.14 -1.85 1.75
C SER A 151 -0.39 -1.92 0.32
N LEU A 152 -1.44 -2.71 0.04
CA LEU A 152 -1.99 -2.88 -1.30
C LEU A 152 -2.87 -1.69 -1.73
N TYR A 153 -3.68 -1.20 -0.81
CA TYR A 153 -4.74 -0.21 -1.13
C TYR A 153 -4.49 1.18 -0.57
N LYS A 154 -3.36 1.41 0.13
CA LYS A 154 -2.91 2.73 0.63
C LYS A 154 -3.99 3.50 1.40
N GLY A 155 -4.82 2.80 2.17
CA GLY A 155 -5.88 3.40 2.97
C GLY A 155 -7.24 3.52 2.28
N GLN A 156 -7.39 3.05 1.03
CA GLN A 156 -8.69 3.00 0.34
C GLN A 156 -9.65 2.03 1.04
N TYR A 157 -9.13 0.93 1.56
CA TYR A 157 -9.87 -0.07 2.32
C TYR A 157 -9.28 -0.26 3.71
N THR A 158 -10.13 -0.61 4.65
CA THR A 158 -9.80 -0.98 6.04
C THR A 158 -10.18 -2.44 6.29
N GLU A 159 -9.79 -2.99 7.43
CA GLU A 159 -10.19 -4.36 7.82
C GLU A 159 -11.72 -4.54 7.92
N GLU A 160 -12.45 -3.45 8.20
CA GLU A 160 -13.89 -3.46 8.34
C GLU A 160 -14.61 -3.48 6.98
N ASN A 161 -14.12 -2.69 6.01
CA ASN A 161 -14.78 -2.50 4.72
C ASN A 161 -14.13 -3.24 3.54
N ILE A 162 -13.08 -4.03 3.77
CA ILE A 162 -12.42 -4.80 2.71
C ILE A 162 -13.37 -5.77 1.99
N GLY A 163 -14.45 -6.18 2.65
CA GLY A 163 -15.50 -6.99 2.05
C GLY A 163 -16.24 -6.33 0.89
N GLU A 164 -16.25 -4.99 0.82
CA GLU A 164 -16.88 -4.23 -0.26
C GLU A 164 -16.20 -4.43 -1.63
N ILE A 165 -15.01 -5.03 -1.66
CA ILE A 165 -14.34 -5.42 -2.93
C ILE A 165 -15.16 -6.49 -3.68
N ILE A 166 -15.95 -7.30 -2.95
CA ILE A 166 -16.72 -8.41 -3.51
C ILE A 166 -18.14 -7.96 -3.90
N TYR A 167 -18.70 -6.99 -3.18
CA TYR A 167 -20.07 -6.50 -3.34
C TYR A 167 -20.05 -5.09 -3.95
#